data_7643e547e50621e0f49927ddf5d33821
#
_entry.id   7643e547e50621e0f49927ddf5d33821
#
_cell.length_a   1.000
_cell.length_b   1.000
_cell.length_c   1.000
_cell.angle_alpha   90.00
_cell.angle_beta   90.00
_cell.angle_gamma   90.00
#
_symmetry.space_group_name_H-M   'P 1'
#
loop_
_entity.id
_entity.type
_entity.pdbx_description
1 polymer ?
#
loop_
_entity_poly.entity_id
_entity_poly.type
_entity_poly.pdbx_seq_one_letter_code
_entity_poly.pdbx_strand_id
1 'polypeptide(L)'
;MNICFISQNGHIGKIPRNFPNCRTEFAWQIALNADHLSFDYICKNKVPTYDLAIVILPKKLEIIDTNQVLNICKSIGKKVAVMQEGPAWYYQDYKYADQVNYINFLSEMDFLLVHNKSDIPYFKGIFKKPTFNLQSLMIEDTVKNVPRQNNQMPIIGGNFCSWYGGIDSYFVAQNFNKPIFIPSMGRKIENEDQFPSLHHLPYMMWNEWIQALANFNVGIHMMRTHAAGTFALNCAYLGIPCIGYKGLDTQQTLHPQLSVEIGDIEQANSLAIKLRDDKEFYNYCSQNAKDNYKMFYTEKVWLDNWKNIINNI
;
A
#
# COMPACT_ATOMS: atom_id res chain seq x y z
N MET A 1 -10.19 -22.23 -8.27
CA MET A 1 -8.74 -22.19 -7.98
C MET A 1 -8.59 -21.99 -6.48
N ASN A 2 -7.90 -22.92 -5.79
CA ASN A 2 -7.56 -22.79 -4.37
C ASN A 2 -6.27 -21.99 -4.24
N ILE A 3 -6.32 -20.91 -3.46
CA ILE A 3 -5.21 -19.99 -3.30
C ILE A 3 -4.85 -19.90 -1.81
N CYS A 4 -3.56 -19.85 -1.49
CA CYS A 4 -3.10 -19.44 -0.18
C CYS A 4 -2.12 -18.25 -0.27
N PHE A 5 -2.16 -17.41 0.75
CA PHE A 5 -1.16 -16.37 1.00
C PHE A 5 -0.26 -16.83 2.14
N ILE A 6 1.04 -16.60 1.99
CA ILE A 6 2.04 -16.98 2.98
C ILE A 6 2.82 -15.73 3.37
N SER A 7 2.76 -15.36 4.65
CA SER A 7 3.46 -14.17 5.16
C SER A 7 3.95 -14.35 6.61
N GLN A 8 4.59 -13.32 7.13
CA GLN A 8 5.01 -13.26 8.55
C GLN A 8 3.83 -13.08 9.53
N ASN A 9 2.63 -12.72 9.04
CA ASN A 9 1.48 -12.52 9.90
C ASN A 9 1.01 -13.86 10.50
N GLY A 10 0.61 -13.85 11.77
CA GLY A 10 0.25 -15.07 12.52
C GLY A 10 -1.14 -15.62 12.24
N HIS A 11 -1.88 -15.08 11.27
CA HIS A 11 -3.21 -15.58 10.93
C HIS A 11 -3.14 -16.91 10.17
N ILE A 12 -4.13 -17.78 10.37
CA ILE A 12 -4.22 -19.08 9.70
C ILE A 12 -5.66 -19.29 9.22
N GLY A 13 -5.80 -19.72 7.96
CA GLY A 13 -7.09 -19.99 7.34
C GLY A 13 -7.72 -18.75 6.71
N LYS A 14 -9.01 -18.79 6.51
CA LYS A 14 -9.76 -17.71 5.83
C LYS A 14 -9.95 -16.50 6.72
N ILE A 15 -9.79 -15.32 6.13
CA ILE A 15 -10.05 -14.05 6.79
C ILE A 15 -11.47 -13.60 6.43
N PRO A 16 -12.33 -13.31 7.42
CA PRO A 16 -13.69 -12.87 7.14
C PRO A 16 -13.72 -11.45 6.57
N ARG A 17 -14.73 -11.12 5.78
CA ARG A 17 -14.88 -9.79 5.15
C ARG A 17 -15.01 -8.64 6.15
N ASN A 18 -15.42 -8.89 7.36
CA ASN A 18 -15.51 -7.90 8.45
C ASN A 18 -14.22 -7.81 9.29
N PHE A 19 -13.12 -8.36 8.81
CA PHE A 19 -11.84 -8.26 9.50
C PHE A 19 -11.41 -6.80 9.66
N PRO A 20 -11.00 -6.36 10.85
CA PRO A 20 -10.76 -4.94 11.11
C PRO A 20 -9.54 -4.36 10.39
N ASN A 21 -8.62 -5.20 9.91
CA ASN A 21 -7.39 -4.78 9.25
C ASN A 21 -7.34 -5.20 7.77
N CYS A 22 -8.33 -4.77 6.98
CA CYS A 22 -8.46 -5.11 5.54
C CYS A 22 -7.56 -4.24 4.65
N ARG A 23 -6.24 -4.35 4.78
CA ARG A 23 -5.28 -3.63 3.94
C ARG A 23 -4.22 -4.56 3.36
N THR A 24 -3.57 -4.11 2.28
CA THR A 24 -2.51 -4.84 1.55
C THR A 24 -2.89 -6.29 1.25
N GLU A 25 -2.12 -7.25 1.73
CA GLU A 25 -2.34 -8.69 1.50
C GLU A 25 -3.68 -9.19 2.02
N PHE A 26 -4.15 -8.66 3.15
CA PHE A 26 -5.45 -9.08 3.70
C PHE A 26 -6.61 -8.69 2.80
N ALA A 27 -6.56 -7.52 2.16
CA ALA A 27 -7.58 -7.11 1.20
C ALA A 27 -7.61 -8.06 -0.02
N TRP A 28 -6.45 -8.40 -0.56
CA TRP A 28 -6.34 -9.33 -1.69
C TRP A 28 -6.83 -10.73 -1.31
N GLN A 29 -6.43 -11.20 -0.15
CA GLN A 29 -6.84 -12.49 0.38
C GLN A 29 -8.36 -12.59 0.56
N ILE A 30 -8.99 -11.57 1.15
CA ILE A 30 -10.44 -11.51 1.34
C ILE A 30 -11.17 -11.52 0.00
N ALA A 31 -10.74 -10.71 -0.96
CA ALA A 31 -11.35 -10.64 -2.29
C ALA A 31 -11.27 -11.98 -3.05
N LEU A 32 -10.18 -12.71 -2.88
CA LEU A 32 -9.98 -14.04 -3.49
C LEU A 32 -10.56 -15.19 -2.67
N ASN A 33 -11.12 -14.92 -1.50
CA ASN A 33 -11.52 -15.96 -0.54
C ASN A 33 -10.42 -17.01 -0.32
N ALA A 34 -9.17 -16.55 -0.21
CA ALA A 34 -7.98 -17.38 -0.09
C ALA A 34 -7.69 -17.73 1.37
N ASP A 35 -6.90 -18.79 1.59
CA ASP A 35 -6.37 -19.10 2.92
C ASP A 35 -5.14 -18.25 3.22
N HIS A 36 -4.92 -17.92 4.48
CA HIS A 36 -3.67 -17.34 4.97
C HIS A 36 -2.90 -18.38 5.77
N LEU A 37 -1.58 -18.43 5.58
CA LEU A 37 -0.68 -19.29 6.31
C LEU A 37 0.52 -18.45 6.78
N SER A 38 0.93 -18.62 8.03
CA SER A 38 2.18 -18.00 8.49
C SER A 38 3.39 -18.86 8.14
N PHE A 39 4.57 -18.23 8.04
CA PHE A 39 5.82 -18.97 7.84
C PHE A 39 6.03 -20.03 8.91
N ASP A 40 5.81 -19.68 10.17
CA ASP A 40 5.93 -20.60 11.30
C ASP A 40 4.99 -21.80 11.19
N TYR A 41 3.76 -21.56 10.73
CA TYR A 41 2.79 -22.63 10.59
C TYR A 41 3.18 -23.63 9.53
N ILE A 42 3.58 -23.16 8.34
CA ILE A 42 3.96 -24.07 7.23
C ILE A 42 5.22 -24.87 7.53
N CYS A 43 6.14 -24.31 8.33
CA CYS A 43 7.36 -25.02 8.73
C CYS A 43 7.12 -26.13 9.77
N LYS A 44 6.01 -26.06 10.53
CA LYS A 44 5.73 -26.98 11.65
C LYS A 44 4.60 -27.95 11.37
N ASN A 45 3.80 -27.71 10.33
CA ASN A 45 2.56 -28.44 10.08
C ASN A 45 2.49 -28.95 8.65
N LYS A 46 1.81 -30.07 8.46
CA LYS A 46 1.41 -30.53 7.14
C LYS A 46 0.23 -29.68 6.68
N VAL A 47 0.37 -29.05 5.51
CA VAL A 47 -0.66 -28.20 4.91
C VAL A 47 -1.21 -28.82 3.62
N PRO A 48 -2.45 -28.51 3.22
CA PRO A 48 -3.01 -28.99 1.96
C PRO A 48 -2.26 -28.39 0.76
N THR A 49 -2.50 -28.96 -0.42
CA THR A 49 -2.01 -28.42 -1.68
C THR A 49 -2.96 -27.34 -2.23
N TYR A 50 -2.39 -26.34 -2.87
CA TYR A 50 -3.08 -25.22 -3.50
C TYR A 50 -2.78 -25.16 -4.99
N ASP A 51 -3.69 -24.56 -5.76
CA ASP A 51 -3.40 -24.27 -7.16
C ASP A 51 -2.39 -23.14 -7.31
N LEU A 52 -2.40 -22.19 -6.35
CA LEU A 52 -1.49 -21.05 -6.30
C LEU A 52 -1.11 -20.70 -4.85
N ALA A 53 0.17 -20.61 -4.57
CA ALA A 53 0.72 -20.04 -3.34
C ALA A 53 1.32 -18.65 -3.64
N ILE A 54 0.86 -17.61 -2.93
CA ILE A 54 1.35 -16.24 -3.05
C ILE A 54 2.14 -15.90 -1.80
N VAL A 55 3.44 -15.66 -1.95
CA VAL A 55 4.36 -15.39 -0.84
C VAL A 55 4.57 -13.89 -0.71
N ILE A 56 4.53 -13.39 0.52
CA ILE A 56 4.90 -12.01 0.86
C ILE A 56 6.13 -12.10 1.75
N LEU A 57 7.29 -11.76 1.21
CA LEU A 57 8.54 -11.84 1.95
C LEU A 57 8.57 -10.79 3.07
N PRO A 58 9.07 -11.17 4.26
CA PRO A 58 9.23 -10.22 5.35
C PRO A 58 10.30 -9.19 5.01
N LYS A 59 10.17 -8.00 5.58
CA LYS A 59 11.16 -6.92 5.42
C LYS A 59 12.54 -7.28 5.96
N LYS A 60 12.60 -8.20 6.92
CA LYS A 60 13.83 -8.78 7.46
C LYS A 60 13.90 -10.24 7.08
N LEU A 61 14.66 -10.58 6.05
CA LEU A 61 14.79 -11.96 5.56
C LEU A 61 15.45 -12.89 6.58
N GLU A 62 16.31 -12.36 7.45
CA GLU A 62 16.99 -13.10 8.51
C GLU A 62 16.05 -13.81 9.51
N ILE A 63 14.76 -13.43 9.54
CA ILE A 63 13.76 -14.05 10.41
C ILE A 63 13.20 -15.37 9.84
N ILE A 64 13.53 -15.70 8.61
CA ILE A 64 13.07 -16.93 7.95
C ILE A 64 14.25 -17.67 7.29
N ASP A 65 14.17 -18.99 7.26
CA ASP A 65 14.99 -19.79 6.35
C ASP A 65 14.35 -19.75 4.95
N THR A 66 14.90 -18.92 4.08
CA THR A 66 14.37 -18.71 2.72
C THR A 66 14.37 -19.98 1.89
N ASN A 67 15.35 -20.88 2.07
CA ASN A 67 15.42 -22.15 1.34
C ASN A 67 14.33 -23.12 1.82
N GLN A 68 14.15 -23.22 3.14
CA GLN A 68 13.08 -24.04 3.71
C GLN A 68 11.71 -23.54 3.24
N VAL A 69 11.46 -22.24 3.35
CA VAL A 69 10.19 -21.62 2.91
C VAL A 69 9.95 -21.88 1.42
N LEU A 70 10.96 -21.70 0.58
CA LEU A 70 10.87 -21.95 -0.86
C LEU A 70 10.47 -23.40 -1.17
N ASN A 71 11.16 -24.36 -0.54
CA ASN A 71 10.88 -25.80 -0.74
C ASN A 71 9.45 -26.13 -0.32
N ILE A 72 8.99 -25.61 0.82
CA ILE A 72 7.62 -25.82 1.28
C ILE A 72 6.63 -25.19 0.29
N CYS A 73 6.83 -23.94 -0.11
CA CYS A 73 5.94 -23.27 -1.07
C CYS A 73 5.80 -24.06 -2.38
N LYS A 74 6.91 -24.59 -2.91
CA LYS A 74 6.91 -25.45 -4.10
C LYS A 74 6.23 -26.80 -3.88
N SER A 75 6.23 -27.31 -2.65
CA SER A 75 5.56 -28.57 -2.34
C SER A 75 4.06 -28.45 -2.18
N ILE A 76 3.56 -27.28 -1.76
CA ILE A 76 2.14 -27.03 -1.50
C ILE A 76 1.44 -26.27 -2.63
N GLY A 77 2.16 -25.49 -3.43
CA GLY A 77 1.60 -24.73 -4.56
C GLY A 77 1.93 -25.38 -5.90
N LYS A 78 0.93 -25.63 -6.76
CA LYS A 78 1.18 -26.02 -8.16
C LYS A 78 1.89 -24.91 -8.92
N LYS A 79 1.58 -23.65 -8.58
CA LYS A 79 2.30 -22.44 -8.97
C LYS A 79 2.63 -21.62 -7.73
N VAL A 80 3.75 -20.91 -7.77
CA VAL A 80 4.21 -20.06 -6.68
C VAL A 80 4.50 -18.67 -7.21
N ALA A 81 3.92 -17.65 -6.58
CA ALA A 81 4.15 -16.26 -6.92
C ALA A 81 4.63 -15.46 -5.70
N VAL A 82 5.26 -14.32 -5.94
CA VAL A 82 5.53 -13.33 -4.91
C VAL A 82 4.64 -12.11 -5.14
N MET A 83 3.99 -11.64 -4.07
CA MET A 83 3.45 -10.31 -3.97
C MET A 83 4.56 -9.40 -3.44
N GLN A 84 5.05 -8.51 -4.30
CA GLN A 84 6.10 -7.57 -3.92
C GLN A 84 5.49 -6.38 -3.17
N GLU A 85 5.66 -6.38 -1.86
CA GLU A 85 5.25 -5.27 -1.00
C GLU A 85 6.42 -4.30 -0.81
N GLY A 86 6.33 -3.14 -1.42
CA GLY A 86 7.36 -2.12 -1.36
C GLY A 86 8.19 -2.01 -2.64
N PRO A 87 9.11 -1.04 -2.69
CA PRO A 87 9.88 -0.74 -3.90
C PRO A 87 10.93 -1.81 -4.17
N ALA A 88 11.24 -1.96 -5.45
CA ALA A 88 12.29 -2.85 -5.92
C ALA A 88 13.65 -2.62 -5.22
N TRP A 89 13.99 -1.35 -4.96
CA TRP A 89 15.26 -0.99 -4.32
C TRP A 89 15.27 -1.21 -2.80
N TYR A 90 14.18 -1.59 -2.18
CA TYR A 90 14.07 -1.74 -0.73
C TYR A 90 15.15 -2.66 -0.14
N TYR A 91 15.55 -3.71 -0.86
CA TYR A 91 16.57 -4.65 -0.43
C TYR A 91 18.01 -4.20 -0.73
N GLN A 92 18.19 -3.10 -1.45
CA GLN A 92 19.54 -2.60 -1.80
C GLN A 92 20.32 -2.09 -0.58
N ASP A 93 19.61 -1.69 0.48
CA ASP A 93 20.22 -1.24 1.75
C ASP A 93 20.51 -2.40 2.72
N TYR A 94 20.16 -3.64 2.35
CA TYR A 94 20.44 -4.81 3.18
C TYR A 94 21.84 -5.35 3.00
N LYS A 95 22.27 -6.23 3.92
CA LYS A 95 23.51 -6.98 3.77
C LYS A 95 23.53 -7.74 2.44
N TYR A 96 24.70 -7.86 1.85
CA TYR A 96 24.89 -8.54 0.55
C TYR A 96 24.24 -9.95 0.53
N ALA A 97 24.43 -10.74 1.59
CA ALA A 97 23.82 -12.06 1.70
C ALA A 97 22.29 -12.03 1.58
N ASP A 98 21.64 -11.04 2.20
CA ASP A 98 20.17 -10.89 2.15
C ASP A 98 19.71 -10.47 0.76
N GLN A 99 20.48 -9.61 0.09
CA GLN A 99 20.20 -9.24 -1.30
C GLN A 99 20.27 -10.46 -2.22
N VAL A 100 21.31 -11.30 -2.07
CA VAL A 100 21.48 -12.53 -2.84
C VAL A 100 20.35 -13.52 -2.56
N ASN A 101 20.00 -13.72 -1.29
CA ASN A 101 18.89 -14.60 -0.90
C ASN A 101 17.55 -14.11 -1.48
N TYR A 102 17.30 -12.82 -1.44
CA TYR A 102 16.10 -12.22 -2.05
C TYR A 102 16.04 -12.48 -3.57
N ILE A 103 17.14 -12.20 -4.27
CA ILE A 103 17.22 -12.41 -5.71
C ILE A 103 17.02 -13.88 -6.06
N ASN A 104 17.69 -14.78 -5.34
CA ASN A 104 17.55 -16.22 -5.55
C ASN A 104 16.11 -16.68 -5.30
N PHE A 105 15.49 -16.23 -4.22
CA PHE A 105 14.10 -16.56 -3.93
C PHE A 105 13.16 -16.13 -5.05
N LEU A 106 13.26 -14.87 -5.52
CA LEU A 106 12.41 -14.38 -6.61
C LEU A 106 12.65 -15.11 -7.93
N SER A 107 13.87 -15.52 -8.21
CA SER A 107 14.23 -16.24 -9.44
C SER A 107 13.56 -17.62 -9.54
N GLU A 108 13.17 -18.18 -8.42
CA GLU A 108 12.51 -19.49 -8.33
C GLU A 108 10.98 -19.41 -8.44
N MET A 109 10.41 -18.22 -8.48
CA MET A 109 8.97 -18.02 -8.61
C MET A 109 8.48 -18.20 -10.04
N ASP A 110 7.22 -18.60 -10.21
CA ASP A 110 6.59 -18.70 -11.53
C ASP A 110 6.29 -17.31 -12.08
N PHE A 111 5.85 -16.38 -11.23
CA PHE A 111 5.57 -14.97 -11.60
C PHE A 111 5.61 -14.04 -10.38
N LEU A 112 5.62 -12.73 -10.66
CA LEU A 112 5.60 -11.69 -9.64
C LEU A 112 4.37 -10.79 -9.80
N LEU A 113 3.86 -10.32 -8.67
CA LEU A 113 2.78 -9.33 -8.57
C LEU A 113 3.35 -8.06 -7.93
N VAL A 114 3.18 -6.93 -8.61
CA VAL A 114 3.65 -5.61 -8.13
C VAL A 114 2.48 -4.63 -8.04
N HIS A 115 2.55 -3.69 -7.10
CA HIS A 115 1.51 -2.69 -6.91
C HIS A 115 1.53 -1.57 -7.94
N ASN A 116 2.70 -1.24 -8.49
CA ASN A 116 2.89 -0.12 -9.41
C ASN A 116 3.40 -0.61 -10.76
N LYS A 117 2.87 -0.05 -11.84
CA LYS A 117 3.30 -0.36 -13.22
C LYS A 117 4.77 -0.04 -13.45
N SER A 118 5.28 1.01 -12.78
CA SER A 118 6.69 1.43 -12.87
C SER A 118 7.66 0.37 -12.37
N ASP A 119 7.24 -0.58 -11.53
CA ASP A 119 8.11 -1.64 -11.02
C ASP A 119 8.27 -2.82 -12.00
N ILE A 120 7.36 -2.95 -12.97
CA ILE A 120 7.40 -4.07 -13.95
C ILE A 120 8.71 -4.13 -14.73
N PRO A 121 9.24 -3.04 -15.32
CA PRO A 121 10.49 -3.10 -16.08
C PRO A 121 11.68 -3.57 -15.24
N TYR A 122 11.74 -3.13 -13.98
CA TYR A 122 12.82 -3.55 -13.07
C TYR A 122 12.81 -5.07 -12.87
N PHE A 123 11.69 -5.63 -12.45
CA PHE A 123 11.61 -7.06 -12.16
C PHE A 123 11.75 -7.92 -13.42
N LYS A 124 11.15 -7.53 -14.54
CA LYS A 124 11.33 -8.22 -15.82
C LYS A 124 12.80 -8.20 -16.29
N GLY A 125 13.50 -7.08 -16.07
CA GLY A 125 14.89 -6.94 -16.46
C GLY A 125 15.84 -7.86 -15.69
N ILE A 126 15.59 -8.04 -14.38
CA ILE A 126 16.46 -8.85 -13.51
C ILE A 126 16.07 -10.34 -13.58
N PHE A 127 14.79 -10.67 -13.42
CA PHE A 127 14.37 -12.06 -13.20
C PHE A 127 13.91 -12.77 -14.47
N LYS A 128 13.61 -12.04 -15.54
CA LYS A 128 13.05 -12.62 -16.78
C LYS A 128 11.79 -13.46 -16.55
N LYS A 129 11.06 -13.20 -15.48
CA LYS A 129 9.81 -13.86 -15.11
C LYS A 129 8.61 -13.00 -15.48
N PRO A 130 7.45 -13.59 -15.75
CA PRO A 130 6.21 -12.84 -15.89
C PRO A 130 6.01 -11.96 -14.66
N THR A 131 5.79 -10.66 -14.88
CA THR A 131 5.54 -9.69 -13.82
C THR A 131 4.29 -8.90 -14.18
N PHE A 132 3.32 -8.90 -13.27
CA PHE A 132 2.03 -8.29 -13.49
C PHE A 132 1.78 -7.20 -12.47
N ASN A 133 1.16 -6.10 -12.92
CA ASN A 133 0.63 -5.11 -11.99
C ASN A 133 -0.73 -5.59 -11.48
N LEU A 134 -0.85 -5.67 -10.16
CA LEU A 134 -2.11 -5.84 -9.48
C LEU A 134 -2.21 -4.76 -8.42
N GLN A 135 -3.10 -3.80 -8.64
CA GLN A 135 -3.20 -2.59 -7.82
C GLN A 135 -3.66 -2.89 -6.38
N SER A 136 -3.42 -1.93 -5.50
CA SER A 136 -3.96 -1.97 -4.12
C SER A 136 -5.48 -2.04 -4.12
N LEU A 137 -6.02 -2.64 -3.07
CA LEU A 137 -7.45 -2.88 -2.92
C LEU A 137 -7.92 -2.41 -1.55
N MET A 138 -9.16 -1.92 -1.48
CA MET A 138 -9.92 -1.73 -0.25
C MET A 138 -11.09 -2.72 -0.22
N ILE A 139 -11.34 -3.29 0.96
CA ILE A 139 -12.57 -4.05 1.24
C ILE A 139 -13.53 -3.11 1.97
N GLU A 140 -14.58 -2.68 1.26
CA GLU A 140 -15.46 -1.59 1.73
C GLU A 140 -16.45 -2.04 2.82
N ASP A 141 -16.62 -3.34 3.05
CA ASP A 141 -17.70 -3.89 3.89
C ASP A 141 -17.76 -3.30 5.31
N THR A 142 -16.60 -3.03 5.92
CA THR A 142 -16.50 -2.48 7.28
C THR A 142 -16.50 -0.96 7.36
N VAL A 143 -16.44 -0.28 6.22
CA VAL A 143 -16.26 1.19 6.15
C VAL A 143 -17.29 1.90 5.28
N LYS A 144 -18.36 1.19 4.91
CA LYS A 144 -19.49 1.78 4.19
C LYS A 144 -20.13 2.91 5.01
N ASN A 145 -20.45 4.01 4.33
CA ASN A 145 -21.18 5.14 4.92
C ASN A 145 -20.44 5.88 6.05
N VAL A 146 -19.12 5.89 6.08
CA VAL A 146 -18.37 6.72 7.03
C VAL A 146 -18.62 8.20 6.70
N PRO A 147 -19.23 8.97 7.63
CA PRO A 147 -19.56 10.37 7.39
C PRO A 147 -18.29 11.22 7.39
N ARG A 148 -18.16 12.11 6.42
CA ARG A 148 -17.07 13.10 6.41
C ARG A 148 -17.43 14.31 7.28
N GLN A 149 -16.44 14.80 8.02
CA GLN A 149 -16.52 16.09 8.70
C GLN A 149 -15.83 17.18 7.86
N ASN A 150 -16.27 18.42 8.01
CA ASN A 150 -15.69 19.55 7.29
C ASN A 150 -14.94 20.48 8.25
N ASN A 151 -13.73 20.08 8.63
CA ASN A 151 -12.91 20.82 9.61
C ASN A 151 -11.66 21.50 9.01
N GLN A 152 -11.42 21.37 7.70
CA GLN A 152 -10.28 21.94 6.96
C GLN A 152 -8.89 21.60 7.55
N MET A 153 -8.73 20.48 8.23
CA MET A 153 -7.46 20.07 8.78
C MET A 153 -6.69 19.16 7.80
N PRO A 154 -5.38 19.40 7.61
CA PRO A 154 -4.54 18.52 6.82
C PRO A 154 -4.07 17.31 7.64
N ILE A 155 -3.88 16.18 6.94
CA ILE A 155 -3.24 15.00 7.46
C ILE A 155 -2.14 14.54 6.51
N ILE A 156 -0.97 14.22 7.04
CA ILE A 156 0.13 13.67 6.25
C ILE A 156 0.10 12.14 6.25
N GLY A 157 0.42 11.53 5.10
CA GLY A 157 0.18 10.11 4.85
C GLY A 157 1.21 9.14 5.43
N GLY A 158 2.32 9.63 5.94
CA GLY A 158 3.39 8.80 6.46
C GLY A 158 4.23 9.53 7.50
N ASN A 159 5.03 8.77 8.25
CA ASN A 159 5.96 9.33 9.24
C ASN A 159 7.23 9.91 8.58
N PHE A 160 8.14 10.42 9.40
CA PHE A 160 9.38 11.06 8.96
C PHE A 160 10.51 10.08 8.59
N CYS A 161 10.26 8.77 8.54
CA CYS A 161 11.23 7.84 7.97
C CYS A 161 11.54 8.22 6.52
N SER A 162 12.77 8.00 6.09
CA SER A 162 13.31 8.48 4.79
C SER A 162 12.46 8.11 3.56
N TRP A 163 11.80 6.97 3.59
CA TRP A 163 10.99 6.50 2.46
C TRP A 163 9.54 6.99 2.44
N TYR A 164 9.01 7.56 3.53
CA TYR A 164 7.62 8.04 3.57
C TYR A 164 7.45 9.52 3.22
N GLY A 165 8.53 10.29 3.13
CA GLY A 165 8.48 11.70 2.77
C GLY A 165 7.73 12.58 3.77
N GLY A 166 7.81 12.23 5.08
CA GLY A 166 7.10 12.95 6.13
C GLY A 166 7.52 14.41 6.25
N ILE A 167 8.82 14.72 6.11
CA ILE A 167 9.34 16.10 6.13
C ILE A 167 8.76 16.91 4.97
N ASP A 168 8.84 16.42 3.74
CA ASP A 168 8.29 17.10 2.56
C ASP A 168 6.78 17.33 2.74
N SER A 169 6.07 16.30 3.23
CA SER A 169 4.64 16.38 3.51
C SER A 169 4.30 17.41 4.59
N TYR A 170 5.11 17.51 5.62
CA TYR A 170 4.95 18.48 6.71
C TYR A 170 5.09 19.92 6.18
N PHE A 171 6.11 20.22 5.39
CA PHE A 171 6.29 21.56 4.82
C PHE A 171 5.14 21.96 3.89
N VAL A 172 4.64 21.03 3.09
CA VAL A 172 3.46 21.30 2.25
C VAL A 172 2.21 21.54 3.11
N ALA A 173 2.04 20.76 4.20
CA ALA A 173 0.90 20.88 5.11
C ALA A 173 0.85 22.24 5.86
N GLN A 174 1.99 22.86 6.11
CA GLN A 174 2.06 24.18 6.78
C GLN A 174 1.28 25.28 6.03
N ASN A 175 1.10 25.15 4.71
CA ASN A 175 0.32 26.12 3.92
C ASN A 175 -1.16 26.21 4.33
N PHE A 176 -1.68 25.23 5.09
CA PHE A 176 -3.06 25.30 5.59
C PHE A 176 -3.22 26.14 6.86
N ASN A 177 -2.14 26.55 7.51
CA ASN A 177 -2.16 27.33 8.77
C ASN A 177 -3.03 26.67 9.86
N LYS A 178 -3.00 25.35 9.97
CA LYS A 178 -3.78 24.51 10.88
C LYS A 178 -2.89 23.49 11.56
N PRO A 179 -3.33 22.88 12.67
CA PRO A 179 -2.67 21.71 13.22
C PRO A 179 -2.52 20.61 12.16
N ILE A 180 -1.35 19.98 12.11
CA ILE A 180 -1.00 18.93 11.16
C ILE A 180 -1.07 17.59 11.89
N PHE A 181 -1.77 16.64 11.31
CA PHE A 181 -1.93 15.31 11.90
C PHE A 181 -1.14 14.26 11.12
N ILE A 182 -0.65 13.26 11.85
CA ILE A 182 0.13 12.15 11.31
C ILE A 182 -0.35 10.82 11.89
N PRO A 183 -0.54 9.77 11.09
CA PRO A 183 -0.90 8.45 11.61
C PRO A 183 0.26 7.82 12.37
N SER A 184 -0.03 7.11 13.44
CA SER A 184 0.94 6.26 14.10
C SER A 184 1.23 5.04 13.23
N MET A 185 2.48 4.90 12.79
CA MET A 185 2.97 3.75 12.02
C MET A 185 3.70 2.72 12.90
N GLY A 186 3.53 2.82 14.22
CA GLY A 186 4.25 1.97 15.17
C GLY A 186 5.75 2.29 15.30
N ARG A 187 6.19 3.38 14.68
CA ARG A 187 7.60 3.87 14.72
C ARG A 187 7.63 5.37 14.51
N LYS A 188 8.53 6.04 15.20
CA LYS A 188 8.85 7.45 15.03
C LYS A 188 10.36 7.58 14.82
N ILE A 189 10.78 8.68 14.19
CA ILE A 189 12.18 9.11 14.28
C ILE A 189 12.40 9.89 15.57
N GLU A 190 13.66 9.98 16.01
CA GLU A 190 14.04 10.76 17.16
C GLU A 190 13.64 12.23 16.96
N ASN A 191 13.12 12.85 18.02
CA ASN A 191 12.68 14.25 18.04
C ASN A 191 11.53 14.64 17.08
N GLU A 192 10.82 13.68 16.50
CA GLU A 192 9.65 13.95 15.61
C GLU A 192 8.57 14.77 16.33
N ASP A 193 8.42 14.60 17.65
CA ASP A 193 7.46 15.36 18.49
C ASP A 193 7.82 16.85 18.66
N GLN A 194 9.03 17.26 18.26
CA GLN A 194 9.47 18.66 18.36
C GLN A 194 9.02 19.52 17.16
N PHE A 195 8.47 18.93 16.11
CA PHE A 195 7.94 19.68 14.99
C PHE A 195 6.72 20.52 15.42
N PRO A 196 6.71 21.82 15.16
CA PRO A 196 5.61 22.69 15.56
C PRO A 196 4.27 22.24 14.93
N SER A 197 3.22 22.30 15.74
CA SER A 197 1.85 21.96 15.28
C SER A 197 1.64 20.53 14.73
N LEU A 198 2.58 19.61 14.98
CA LEU A 198 2.46 18.20 14.57
C LEU A 198 1.80 17.38 15.68
N HIS A 199 0.73 16.67 15.34
CA HIS A 199 -0.04 15.84 16.26
C HIS A 199 -0.07 14.38 15.78
N HIS A 200 0.48 13.48 16.61
CA HIS A 200 0.45 12.05 16.34
C HIS A 200 -0.89 11.44 16.73
N LEU A 201 -1.54 10.78 15.79
CA LEU A 201 -2.71 9.95 16.07
C LEU A 201 -2.27 8.62 16.71
N PRO A 202 -3.10 8.00 17.55
CA PRO A 202 -2.79 6.67 18.09
C PRO A 202 -2.72 5.62 16.97
N TYR A 203 -2.13 4.47 17.28
CA TYR A 203 -2.23 3.31 16.38
C TYR A 203 -3.69 2.85 16.30
N MET A 204 -4.16 2.60 15.09
CA MET A 204 -5.53 2.20 14.80
C MET A 204 -5.54 1.01 13.83
N MET A 205 -6.50 0.11 13.99
CA MET A 205 -6.82 -0.86 12.96
C MET A 205 -7.34 -0.14 11.69
N TRP A 206 -7.30 -0.80 10.55
CA TRP A 206 -7.59 -0.13 9.29
C TRP A 206 -9.03 0.47 9.22
N ASN A 207 -10.03 -0.22 9.76
CA ASN A 207 -11.40 0.29 9.80
C ASN A 207 -11.55 1.55 10.68
N GLU A 208 -10.87 1.57 11.83
CA GLU A 208 -10.80 2.75 12.72
C GLU A 208 -10.03 3.89 12.05
N TRP A 209 -8.95 3.54 11.33
CA TRP A 209 -8.19 4.49 10.55
C TRP A 209 -9.04 5.21 9.49
N ILE A 210 -9.88 4.49 8.73
CA ILE A 210 -10.76 5.11 7.73
C ILE A 210 -11.77 6.06 8.40
N GLN A 211 -12.31 5.70 9.57
CA GLN A 211 -13.19 6.59 10.33
C GLN A 211 -12.44 7.84 10.82
N ALA A 212 -11.23 7.69 11.34
CA ALA A 212 -10.41 8.82 11.77
C ALA A 212 -10.01 9.71 10.56
N LEU A 213 -9.63 9.11 9.43
CA LEU A 213 -9.27 9.84 8.21
C LEU A 213 -10.43 10.68 7.68
N ALA A 214 -11.67 10.25 7.84
CA ALA A 214 -12.87 11.00 7.42
C ALA A 214 -13.05 12.36 8.13
N ASN A 215 -12.34 12.59 9.24
CA ASN A 215 -12.32 13.88 9.93
C ASN A 215 -11.39 14.92 9.27
N PHE A 216 -10.61 14.55 8.26
CA PHE A 216 -9.68 15.44 7.59
C PHE A 216 -10.16 15.82 6.19
N ASN A 217 -9.71 16.98 5.71
CA ASN A 217 -10.13 17.50 4.41
C ASN A 217 -9.08 17.40 3.33
N VAL A 218 -7.81 17.36 3.69
CA VAL A 218 -6.71 17.25 2.72
C VAL A 218 -5.71 16.23 3.22
N GLY A 219 -5.37 15.29 2.34
CA GLY A 219 -4.24 14.39 2.50
C GLY A 219 -2.99 14.95 1.83
N ILE A 220 -1.83 14.73 2.44
CA ILE A 220 -0.54 15.10 1.85
C ILE A 220 0.41 13.92 2.03
N HIS A 221 0.92 13.40 0.92
CA HIS A 221 1.79 12.22 0.94
C HIS A 221 2.90 12.33 -0.09
N MET A 222 3.93 13.11 0.26
CA MET A 222 5.08 13.37 -0.60
C MET A 222 6.05 12.19 -0.59
N MET A 223 5.53 11.00 -0.84
CA MET A 223 6.27 9.74 -0.78
C MET A 223 7.04 9.51 -2.07
N ARG A 224 8.36 9.34 -1.97
CA ARG A 224 9.27 9.06 -3.10
C ARG A 224 9.35 7.57 -3.43
N THR A 225 8.77 6.74 -2.61
CA THR A 225 8.91 5.27 -2.63
C THR A 225 7.73 4.63 -3.34
N HIS A 226 7.99 3.69 -4.23
CA HIS A 226 6.94 2.88 -4.85
C HIS A 226 6.46 1.79 -3.89
N ALA A 227 5.43 2.10 -3.11
CA ALA A 227 4.77 1.16 -2.21
C ALA A 227 3.32 0.90 -2.66
N ALA A 228 2.54 0.22 -1.84
CA ALA A 228 1.13 -0.08 -2.14
C ALA A 228 0.24 1.18 -2.31
N GLY A 229 0.64 2.33 -1.77
CA GLY A 229 -0.08 3.60 -1.96
C GLY A 229 -1.44 3.66 -1.30
N THR A 230 -1.65 2.93 -0.21
CA THR A 230 -2.95 2.80 0.46
C THR A 230 -3.48 4.12 1.02
N PHE A 231 -2.62 5.08 1.36
CA PHE A 231 -3.06 6.38 1.87
C PHE A 231 -3.84 7.17 0.80
N ALA A 232 -3.27 7.34 -0.40
CA ALA A 232 -3.94 8.02 -1.51
C ALA A 232 -5.24 7.30 -1.91
N LEU A 233 -5.25 5.96 -1.89
CA LEU A 233 -6.43 5.14 -2.12
C LEU A 233 -7.54 5.42 -1.10
N ASN A 234 -7.20 5.43 0.20
CA ASN A 234 -8.14 5.72 1.28
C ASN A 234 -8.69 7.16 1.19
N CYS A 235 -7.84 8.13 0.84
CA CYS A 235 -8.26 9.50 0.59
C CYS A 235 -9.26 9.58 -0.56
N ALA A 236 -9.01 8.92 -1.68
CA ALA A 236 -9.90 8.93 -2.83
C ALA A 236 -11.25 8.29 -2.54
N TYR A 237 -11.27 7.15 -1.84
CA TYR A 237 -12.51 6.52 -1.38
C TYR A 237 -13.41 7.50 -0.60
N LEU A 238 -12.82 8.25 0.33
CA LEU A 238 -13.52 9.26 1.12
C LEU A 238 -13.73 10.59 0.35
N GLY A 239 -13.15 10.78 -0.83
CA GLY A 239 -13.18 12.05 -1.56
C GLY A 239 -12.35 13.13 -0.88
N ILE A 240 -11.26 12.78 -0.26
CA ILE A 240 -10.28 13.70 0.31
C ILE A 240 -9.24 13.99 -0.77
N PRO A 241 -9.08 15.24 -1.26
CA PRO A 241 -7.98 15.59 -2.14
C PRO A 241 -6.64 15.25 -1.51
N CYS A 242 -5.74 14.58 -2.26
CA CYS A 242 -4.43 14.17 -1.74
C CYS A 242 -3.31 14.70 -2.64
N ILE A 243 -2.47 15.58 -2.10
CA ILE A 243 -1.25 16.05 -2.78
C ILE A 243 -0.15 15.01 -2.56
N GLY A 244 0.56 14.63 -3.62
CA GLY A 244 1.65 13.66 -3.52
C GLY A 244 2.58 13.67 -4.71
N TYR A 245 3.72 12.99 -4.56
CA TYR A 245 4.65 12.80 -5.66
C TYR A 245 4.12 11.79 -6.67
N LYS A 246 4.44 12.00 -7.95
CA LYS A 246 4.28 11.00 -9.00
C LYS A 246 5.12 9.76 -8.69
N GLY A 247 4.74 8.61 -9.27
CA GLY A 247 5.44 7.33 -9.10
C GLY A 247 4.56 6.24 -8.46
N LEU A 248 3.62 6.63 -7.60
CA LEU A 248 2.60 5.71 -7.11
C LEU A 248 1.39 5.69 -8.05
N ASP A 249 1.01 4.51 -8.53
CA ASP A 249 -0.17 4.36 -9.40
C ASP A 249 -1.45 4.90 -8.74
N THR A 250 -1.62 4.68 -7.43
CA THR A 250 -2.75 5.20 -6.66
C THR A 250 -2.78 6.72 -6.66
N GLN A 251 -1.63 7.38 -6.43
CA GLN A 251 -1.56 8.84 -6.44
C GLN A 251 -1.87 9.41 -7.82
N GLN A 252 -1.18 8.92 -8.85
CA GLN A 252 -1.33 9.46 -10.20
C GLN A 252 -2.71 9.20 -10.82
N THR A 253 -3.30 8.04 -10.55
CA THR A 253 -4.62 7.69 -11.08
C THR A 253 -5.75 8.36 -10.32
N LEU A 254 -5.65 8.42 -9.00
CA LEU A 254 -6.75 8.89 -8.15
C LEU A 254 -6.75 10.40 -7.95
N HIS A 255 -5.55 11.01 -7.95
CA HIS A 255 -5.37 12.45 -7.70
C HIS A 255 -4.50 13.11 -8.78
N PRO A 256 -4.81 12.97 -10.08
CA PRO A 256 -3.92 13.41 -11.16
C PRO A 256 -3.60 14.91 -11.12
N GLN A 257 -4.55 15.76 -10.70
CA GLN A 257 -4.36 17.22 -10.59
C GLN A 257 -3.50 17.65 -9.39
N LEU A 258 -3.28 16.72 -8.44
CA LEU A 258 -2.56 16.95 -7.20
C LEU A 258 -1.26 16.12 -7.13
N SER A 259 -0.84 15.58 -8.27
CA SER A 259 0.39 14.78 -8.42
C SER A 259 1.50 15.63 -9.02
N VAL A 260 2.57 15.84 -8.27
CA VAL A 260 3.72 16.66 -8.67
C VAL A 260 4.96 15.80 -8.92
N GLU A 261 5.94 16.32 -9.64
CA GLU A 261 7.22 15.63 -9.83
C GLU A 261 7.97 15.47 -8.51
N ILE A 262 8.78 14.42 -8.40
CA ILE A 262 9.57 14.18 -7.19
C ILE A 262 10.52 15.34 -6.94
N GLY A 263 10.39 15.97 -5.77
CA GLY A 263 11.19 17.13 -5.35
C GLY A 263 10.58 18.48 -5.69
N ASP A 264 9.50 18.54 -6.45
CA ASP A 264 8.82 19.80 -6.79
C ASP A 264 7.91 20.28 -5.64
N ILE A 265 8.56 20.74 -4.57
CA ILE A 265 7.88 21.29 -3.38
C ILE A 265 7.19 22.62 -3.70
N GLU A 266 7.71 23.41 -4.65
CA GLU A 266 7.10 24.68 -5.04
C GLU A 266 5.72 24.45 -5.64
N GLN A 267 5.59 23.54 -6.58
CA GLN A 267 4.30 23.16 -7.15
C GLN A 267 3.37 22.57 -6.10
N ALA A 268 3.87 21.71 -5.22
CA ALA A 268 3.07 21.13 -4.14
C ALA A 268 2.53 22.20 -3.18
N ASN A 269 3.34 23.21 -2.81
CA ASN A 269 2.92 24.35 -2.00
C ASN A 269 1.84 25.18 -2.71
N SER A 270 2.01 25.45 -4.01
CA SER A 270 1.05 26.17 -4.82
C SER A 270 -0.31 25.46 -4.87
N LEU A 271 -0.30 24.13 -5.01
CA LEU A 271 -1.51 23.30 -4.97
C LEU A 271 -2.16 23.29 -3.59
N ALA A 272 -1.37 23.27 -2.51
CA ALA A 272 -1.88 23.34 -1.14
C ALA A 272 -2.61 24.67 -0.87
N ILE A 273 -2.01 25.79 -1.29
CA ILE A 273 -2.62 27.12 -1.22
C ILE A 273 -3.92 27.14 -2.03
N LYS A 274 -3.89 26.61 -3.26
CA LYS A 274 -5.08 26.57 -4.11
C LYS A 274 -6.20 25.72 -3.51
N LEU A 275 -5.89 24.54 -2.93
CA LEU A 275 -6.89 23.72 -2.24
C LEU A 275 -7.49 24.43 -1.01
N ARG A 276 -6.70 25.26 -0.31
CA ARG A 276 -7.15 26.03 0.83
C ARG A 276 -8.08 27.18 0.44
N ASP A 277 -7.72 27.94 -0.60
CA ASP A 277 -8.32 29.24 -0.92
C ASP A 277 -9.39 29.15 -2.02
N ASP A 278 -9.33 28.15 -2.90
CA ASP A 278 -10.26 27.95 -4.02
C ASP A 278 -11.20 26.77 -3.75
N LYS A 279 -12.41 27.07 -3.30
CA LYS A 279 -13.45 26.07 -2.98
C LYS A 279 -13.90 25.28 -4.21
N GLU A 280 -13.92 25.90 -5.39
CA GLU A 280 -14.32 25.20 -6.62
C GLU A 280 -13.27 24.18 -7.02
N PHE A 281 -12.01 24.55 -6.97
CA PHE A 281 -10.90 23.62 -7.20
C PHE A 281 -10.87 22.48 -6.18
N TYR A 282 -11.10 22.78 -4.90
CA TYR A 282 -11.22 21.75 -3.87
C TYR A 282 -12.34 20.76 -4.20
N ASN A 283 -13.54 21.25 -4.50
CA ASN A 283 -14.69 20.40 -4.82
C ASN A 283 -14.45 19.56 -6.08
N TYR A 284 -13.83 20.14 -7.10
CA TYR A 284 -13.43 19.45 -8.30
C TYR A 284 -12.46 18.30 -7.99
N CYS A 285 -11.39 18.55 -7.25
CA CYS A 285 -10.42 17.54 -6.87
C CYS A 285 -11.04 16.42 -6.00
N SER A 286 -11.92 16.79 -5.06
CA SER A 286 -12.64 15.87 -4.20
C SER A 286 -13.55 14.93 -5.00
N GLN A 287 -14.34 15.48 -5.93
CA GLN A 287 -15.23 14.69 -6.76
C GLN A 287 -14.45 13.80 -7.73
N ASN A 288 -13.43 14.35 -8.37
CA ASN A 288 -12.57 13.61 -9.30
C ASN A 288 -11.90 12.39 -8.62
N ALA A 289 -11.42 12.55 -7.38
CA ALA A 289 -10.84 11.44 -6.63
C ALA A 289 -11.85 10.30 -6.39
N LYS A 290 -13.10 10.63 -6.02
CA LYS A 290 -14.17 9.63 -5.85
C LYS A 290 -14.53 8.92 -7.17
N ASP A 291 -14.61 9.66 -8.25
CA ASP A 291 -14.99 9.10 -9.55
C ASP A 291 -13.88 8.20 -10.09
N ASN A 292 -12.62 8.60 -9.94
CA ASN A 292 -11.47 7.77 -10.28
C ASN A 292 -11.40 6.50 -9.41
N TYR A 293 -11.71 6.61 -8.09
CA TYR A 293 -11.81 5.43 -7.24
C TYR A 293 -12.85 4.42 -7.79
N LYS A 294 -14.06 4.90 -8.06
CA LYS A 294 -15.14 4.05 -8.61
C LYS A 294 -14.77 3.42 -9.94
N MET A 295 -14.06 4.15 -10.79
CA MET A 295 -13.68 3.71 -12.13
C MET A 295 -12.54 2.69 -12.12
N PHE A 296 -11.55 2.84 -11.22
CA PHE A 296 -10.27 2.12 -11.33
C PHE A 296 -9.94 1.22 -10.14
N TYR A 297 -10.53 1.42 -8.94
CA TYR A 297 -10.05 0.78 -7.70
C TYR A 297 -11.13 0.03 -6.90
N THR A 298 -12.33 -0.15 -7.45
CA THR A 298 -13.35 -0.99 -6.80
C THR A 298 -12.92 -2.46 -6.79
N GLU A 299 -13.44 -3.23 -5.86
CA GLU A 299 -13.19 -4.68 -5.78
C GLU A 299 -13.53 -5.40 -7.09
N LYS A 300 -14.59 -4.98 -7.78
CA LYS A 300 -14.97 -5.53 -9.09
C LYS A 300 -13.86 -5.33 -10.12
N VAL A 301 -13.34 -4.12 -10.28
CA VAL A 301 -12.24 -3.81 -11.20
C VAL A 301 -10.99 -4.61 -10.85
N TRP A 302 -10.69 -4.73 -9.57
CA TRP A 302 -9.57 -5.51 -9.08
C TRP A 302 -9.71 -7.00 -9.44
N LEU A 303 -10.89 -7.59 -9.22
CA LEU A 303 -11.16 -8.99 -9.57
C LEU A 303 -11.11 -9.24 -11.08
N ASP A 304 -11.52 -8.29 -11.90
CA ASP A 304 -11.41 -8.41 -13.37
C ASP A 304 -9.93 -8.34 -13.81
N ASN A 305 -9.11 -7.48 -13.19
CA ASN A 305 -7.66 -7.47 -13.41
C ASN A 305 -7.01 -8.78 -12.96
N TRP A 306 -7.40 -9.31 -11.81
CA TRP A 306 -6.93 -10.60 -11.34
C TRP A 306 -7.24 -11.73 -12.33
N LYS A 307 -8.46 -11.82 -12.84
CA LYS A 307 -8.84 -12.82 -13.86
C LYS A 307 -7.97 -12.70 -15.11
N ASN A 308 -7.70 -11.47 -15.57
CA ASN A 308 -6.82 -11.25 -16.72
C ASN A 308 -5.40 -11.76 -16.45
N ILE A 309 -4.86 -11.57 -15.25
CA ILE A 309 -3.55 -12.10 -14.86
C ILE A 309 -3.56 -13.63 -14.90
N ILE A 310 -4.54 -14.25 -14.25
CA ILE A 310 -4.63 -15.73 -14.18
C ILE A 310 -4.77 -16.38 -15.54
N ASN A 311 -5.44 -15.75 -16.48
CA ASN A 311 -5.59 -16.27 -17.85
C ASN A 311 -4.28 -16.17 -18.67
N ASN A 312 -3.26 -15.44 -18.17
CA ASN A 312 -1.97 -15.25 -18.85
C ASN A 312 -0.80 -15.99 -18.18
N ILE A 313 -1.07 -16.79 -17.19
CA ILE A 313 -0.11 -17.65 -16.49
C ILE A 313 -0.53 -19.13 -16.59
#